data_d499da7ffd656dfd1f7d73a08a475ae1
#
_entry.id   d499da7ffd656dfd1f7d73a08a475ae1
#
_cell.length_a   1.000
_cell.length_b   1.000
_cell.length_c   1.000
_cell.angle_alpha   90.00
_cell.angle_beta   90.00
_cell.angle_gamma   90.00
#
_symmetry.space_group_name_H-M   'P 1'
#
loop_
_entity.id
_entity.type
_entity.pdbx_description
1 polymer ?
#
loop_
_entity_poly.entity_id
_entity_poly.type
_entity_poly.pdbx_seq_one_letter_code
_entity_poly.pdbx_strand_id
1 'polypeptide(L)'
;MTFKTWPRLPQTPEGFSERALGPSGFWLYAQEADFPPVRTTLMVSDEAEAAGETPAGTAAGRNTRRWSITVEAWDGEGWDELFLQVRYTADCARLYEGGRLLDDHIYTGPDCVWEVGLSRFGKGAHELVLEVDALGESDEIFLEAWPSFNGENRLARLDSVHLKGRLLTRILQA
;
A
#
# COMPACT_ATOMS: atom_id res chain seq x y z
N MET A 1 -14.28 13.87 -0.21
CA MET A 1 -13.62 13.74 1.11
C MET A 1 -14.67 13.71 2.20
N THR A 2 -14.48 12.95 3.27
CA THR A 2 -15.40 12.94 4.43
C THR A 2 -14.60 12.88 5.72
N PHE A 3 -15.11 13.55 6.76
CA PHE A 3 -14.58 13.44 8.11
C PHE A 3 -15.72 13.56 9.14
N LYS A 4 -15.47 13.13 10.38
CA LYS A 4 -16.42 13.18 11.48
C LYS A 4 -15.88 14.05 12.61
N THR A 5 -16.74 14.80 13.27
CA THR A 5 -16.38 15.60 14.44
C THR A 5 -17.37 15.39 15.59
N TRP A 6 -16.88 15.62 16.80
CA TRP A 6 -17.67 15.81 17.99
C TRP A 6 -16.94 16.85 18.88
N PRO A 7 -17.58 17.92 19.31
CA PRO A 7 -18.91 18.38 18.94
C PRO A 7 -18.99 18.85 17.47
N ARG A 8 -20.17 19.35 17.06
CA ARG A 8 -20.33 20.03 15.76
C ARG A 8 -19.37 21.20 15.65
N LEU A 9 -18.81 21.39 14.46
CA LEU A 9 -18.01 22.59 14.18
C LEU A 9 -18.86 23.86 14.30
N PRO A 10 -18.31 24.97 14.79
CA PRO A 10 -19.02 26.24 14.87
C PRO A 10 -19.57 26.72 13.52
N GLN A 11 -18.84 26.42 12.46
CA GLN A 11 -19.21 26.75 11.09
C GLN A 11 -18.87 25.58 10.18
N THR A 12 -19.75 25.26 9.23
CA THR A 12 -19.44 24.27 8.17
C THR A 12 -18.32 24.80 7.29
N PRO A 13 -17.23 24.02 7.08
CA PRO A 13 -16.15 24.46 6.22
C PRO A 13 -16.65 24.71 4.79
N GLU A 14 -16.05 25.67 4.10
CA GLU A 14 -16.40 26.01 2.72
C GLU A 14 -16.28 24.80 1.81
N GLY A 15 -17.28 24.57 0.97
CA GLY A 15 -17.33 23.43 0.04
C GLY A 15 -17.75 22.12 0.68
N PHE A 16 -18.06 22.08 1.99
CA PHE A 16 -18.56 20.88 2.66
C PHE A 16 -20.06 20.96 2.91
N SER A 17 -20.72 19.82 2.74
CA SER A 17 -22.05 19.56 3.29
C SER A 17 -21.93 18.92 4.68
N GLU A 18 -22.88 19.18 5.56
CA GLU A 18 -22.88 18.57 6.90
C GLU A 18 -24.17 17.80 7.17
N ARG A 19 -24.07 16.76 7.98
CA ARG A 19 -25.25 16.06 8.53
C ARG A 19 -24.95 15.45 9.89
N ALA A 20 -25.95 15.42 10.76
CA ALA A 20 -25.87 14.69 12.02
C ALA A 20 -25.87 13.17 11.77
N LEU A 21 -25.07 12.44 12.51
CA LEU A 21 -25.02 10.96 12.48
C LEU A 21 -25.86 10.39 13.64
N GLY A 22 -27.20 10.49 13.49
CA GLY A 22 -28.14 9.94 14.47
C GLY A 22 -27.97 10.52 15.87
N PRO A 23 -28.39 9.79 16.93
CA PRO A 23 -28.35 10.27 18.32
C PRO A 23 -26.95 10.28 18.94
N SER A 24 -25.90 9.86 18.19
CA SER A 24 -24.53 9.78 18.73
C SER A 24 -23.88 11.15 19.00
N GLY A 25 -24.47 12.24 18.54
CA GLY A 25 -23.89 13.58 18.63
C GLY A 25 -22.74 13.87 17.67
N PHE A 26 -22.36 12.89 16.83
CA PHE A 26 -21.36 13.10 15.78
C PHE A 26 -21.95 13.79 14.55
N TRP A 27 -21.11 14.57 13.89
CA TRP A 27 -21.42 15.25 12.64
C TRP A 27 -20.50 14.75 11.53
N LEU A 28 -21.08 14.46 10.37
CA LEU A 28 -20.36 14.12 9.17
C LEU A 28 -20.28 15.33 8.26
N TYR A 29 -19.08 15.65 7.81
CA TYR A 29 -18.80 16.66 6.80
C TYR A 29 -18.34 15.94 5.53
N ALA A 30 -18.98 16.24 4.40
CA ALA A 30 -18.68 15.64 3.13
C ALA A 30 -18.45 16.73 2.08
N GLN A 31 -17.41 16.60 1.31
CA GLN A 31 -17.11 17.42 0.15
C GLN A 31 -17.09 16.53 -1.09
N GLU A 32 -17.89 16.87 -2.08
CA GLU A 32 -17.73 16.34 -3.44
C GLU A 32 -16.64 17.19 -4.10
N ALA A 33 -15.54 16.56 -4.44
CA ALA A 33 -14.44 17.20 -5.16
C ALA A 33 -13.96 16.24 -6.24
N ASP A 34 -13.74 16.79 -7.41
CA ASP A 34 -12.96 16.10 -8.45
C ASP A 34 -11.51 16.07 -7.98
N PHE A 35 -11.06 14.90 -7.52
CA PHE A 35 -9.66 14.73 -7.16
C PHE A 35 -8.82 14.76 -8.43
N PRO A 36 -7.68 15.49 -8.42
CA PRO A 36 -6.76 15.43 -9.54
C PRO A 36 -6.34 13.96 -9.78
N PRO A 37 -6.23 13.51 -11.03
CA PRO A 37 -5.70 12.18 -11.30
C PRO A 37 -4.26 12.07 -10.78
N VAL A 38 -3.87 10.89 -10.29
CA VAL A 38 -2.47 10.61 -9.99
C VAL A 38 -1.70 10.68 -11.31
N ARG A 39 -0.83 11.68 -11.45
CA ARG A 39 -0.06 11.95 -12.67
C ARG A 39 1.35 11.36 -12.53
N THR A 40 1.44 10.04 -12.42
CA THR A 40 2.70 9.32 -12.46
C THR A 40 2.49 7.96 -13.09
N THR A 41 3.53 7.41 -13.68
CA THR A 41 3.50 6.10 -14.32
C THR A 41 4.00 5.05 -13.34
N LEU A 42 3.29 3.93 -13.28
CA LEU A 42 3.69 2.74 -12.56
C LEU A 42 3.97 1.64 -13.57
N MET A 43 5.16 1.08 -13.52
CA MET A 43 5.55 -0.10 -14.30
C MET A 43 5.93 -1.23 -13.35
N VAL A 44 5.49 -2.43 -13.66
CA VAL A 44 5.82 -3.64 -12.89
C VAL A 44 6.32 -4.71 -13.85
N SER A 45 7.48 -5.28 -13.57
CA SER A 45 8.05 -6.40 -14.33
C SER A 45 8.42 -7.53 -13.39
N ASP A 46 8.15 -8.77 -13.82
CA ASP A 46 8.60 -9.98 -13.11
C ASP A 46 10.11 -10.16 -13.38
N GLU A 47 10.91 -10.19 -12.33
CA GLU A 47 12.29 -10.61 -12.42
C GLU A 47 12.28 -12.13 -12.40
N ALA A 48 12.42 -12.76 -13.58
CA ALA A 48 12.64 -14.20 -13.65
C ALA A 48 13.73 -14.60 -12.65
N GLU A 49 13.50 -15.67 -11.89
CA GLU A 49 14.39 -16.16 -10.83
C GLU A 49 15.86 -15.86 -11.15
N ALA A 50 16.37 -14.76 -10.62
CA ALA A 50 17.78 -14.49 -10.68
C ALA A 50 18.45 -15.51 -9.77
N ALA A 51 18.91 -16.60 -10.35
CA ALA A 51 19.84 -17.52 -9.74
C ALA A 51 21.14 -16.74 -9.48
N GLY A 52 21.23 -16.03 -8.35
CA GLY A 52 22.40 -15.26 -8.05
C GLY A 52 22.28 -14.46 -6.75
N GLU A 53 23.00 -14.96 -5.76
CA GLU A 53 23.41 -14.26 -4.54
C GLU A 53 22.29 -13.72 -3.64
N THR A 54 21.75 -14.62 -2.82
CA THR A 54 21.03 -14.31 -1.60
C THR A 54 21.96 -13.49 -0.67
N PRO A 55 21.57 -12.30 -0.20
CA PRO A 55 22.30 -11.63 0.87
C PRO A 55 22.46 -12.57 2.07
N ALA A 56 23.66 -12.65 2.60
CA ALA A 56 24.00 -13.54 3.71
C ALA A 56 23.04 -13.28 4.91
N GLY A 57 22.14 -14.21 5.17
CA GLY A 57 21.20 -14.13 6.30
C GLY A 57 19.81 -14.72 6.07
N THR A 58 19.43 -15.03 4.83
CA THR A 58 18.14 -15.69 4.54
C THR A 58 18.25 -17.20 4.75
N ALA A 59 17.32 -17.78 5.50
CA ALA A 59 17.26 -19.22 5.74
C ALA A 59 17.21 -19.97 4.39
N ALA A 60 18.21 -20.80 4.14
CA ALA A 60 18.30 -21.63 2.94
C ALA A 60 17.03 -22.48 2.78
N GLY A 61 16.29 -22.32 1.67
CA GLY A 61 15.17 -23.17 1.30
C GLY A 61 13.84 -22.49 1.04
N ARG A 62 13.71 -21.20 1.20
CA ARG A 62 12.48 -20.46 0.82
C ARG A 62 12.55 -20.07 -0.65
N ASN A 63 11.56 -20.49 -1.45
CA ASN A 63 11.42 -20.00 -2.82
C ASN A 63 11.03 -18.52 -2.74
N THR A 64 11.93 -17.65 -3.15
CA THR A 64 11.72 -16.20 -3.17
C THR A 64 11.44 -15.77 -4.60
N ARG A 65 10.43 -14.89 -4.80
CA ARG A 65 10.16 -14.24 -6.08
C ARG A 65 10.39 -12.75 -5.97
N ARG A 66 10.75 -12.12 -7.08
CA ARG A 66 11.04 -10.69 -7.18
C ARG A 66 10.33 -10.04 -8.33
N TRP A 67 9.98 -8.77 -8.14
CA TRP A 67 9.44 -7.88 -9.15
C TRP A 67 10.11 -6.52 -9.05
N SER A 68 10.49 -5.97 -10.20
CA SER A 68 10.88 -4.57 -10.30
C SER A 68 9.64 -3.70 -10.44
N ILE A 69 9.56 -2.65 -9.63
CA ILE A 69 8.47 -1.68 -9.63
C ILE A 69 9.08 -0.30 -9.86
N THR A 70 8.79 0.30 -11.00
CA THR A 70 9.23 1.66 -11.31
C THR A 70 8.06 2.61 -11.11
N VAL A 71 8.27 3.63 -10.27
CA VAL A 71 7.36 4.76 -10.10
C VAL A 71 8.07 5.99 -10.62
N GLU A 72 7.54 6.63 -11.67
CA GLU A 72 8.09 7.88 -12.17
C GLU A 72 7.97 9.00 -11.13
N ALA A 73 8.79 10.03 -11.28
CA ALA A 73 8.73 11.19 -10.40
C ALA A 73 7.33 11.81 -10.41
N TRP A 74 6.84 12.16 -9.24
CA TRP A 74 5.57 12.85 -9.05
C TRP A 74 5.80 14.20 -8.40
N ASP A 75 5.20 15.25 -8.97
CA ASP A 75 5.40 16.63 -8.54
C ASP A 75 4.71 16.98 -7.22
N GLY A 76 3.80 16.10 -6.79
CA GLY A 76 2.99 16.32 -5.60
C GLY A 76 1.89 17.37 -5.81
N GLU A 77 1.69 17.88 -7.03
CA GLU A 77 0.57 18.79 -7.30
C GLU A 77 -0.77 18.12 -6.98
N GLY A 78 -1.45 18.67 -6.00
CA GLY A 78 -2.75 18.19 -5.55
C GLY A 78 -2.72 16.96 -4.64
N TRP A 79 -1.54 16.41 -4.29
CA TRP A 79 -1.41 15.26 -3.40
C TRP A 79 -0.41 15.52 -2.27
N ASP A 80 -0.81 15.23 -1.03
CA ASP A 80 0.08 15.31 0.14
C ASP A 80 0.89 14.02 0.32
N GLU A 81 0.33 12.90 -0.15
CA GLU A 81 0.95 11.59 -0.06
C GLU A 81 0.58 10.74 -1.26
N LEU A 82 1.52 9.95 -1.74
CA LEU A 82 1.31 8.90 -2.71
C LEU A 82 1.60 7.55 -2.05
N PHE A 83 0.62 6.66 -2.07
CA PHE A 83 0.75 5.29 -1.56
C PHE A 83 0.95 4.32 -2.70
N LEU A 84 1.95 3.45 -2.56
CA LEU A 84 2.03 2.20 -3.31
C LEU A 84 1.17 1.16 -2.56
N GLN A 85 0.09 0.71 -3.19
CA GLN A 85 -0.74 -0.38 -2.70
C GLN A 85 -0.31 -1.67 -3.36
N VAL A 86 0.10 -2.64 -2.57
CA VAL A 86 0.54 -3.96 -3.02
C VAL A 86 -0.42 -5.02 -2.49
N ARG A 87 -0.96 -5.84 -3.37
CA ARG A 87 -1.64 -7.09 -3.01
C ARG A 87 -0.79 -8.25 -3.49
N TYR A 88 -0.52 -9.17 -2.61
CA TYR A 88 0.30 -10.34 -2.89
C TYR A 88 -0.22 -11.53 -2.10
N THR A 89 0.17 -12.73 -2.52
CA THR A 89 -0.08 -13.99 -1.80
C THR A 89 1.25 -14.70 -1.60
N ALA A 90 1.78 -14.64 -0.39
CA ALA A 90 3.07 -15.20 0.01
C ALA A 90 3.14 -15.30 1.55
N ASP A 91 4.29 -15.63 2.14
CA ASP A 91 4.51 -15.59 3.59
C ASP A 91 4.76 -14.14 4.05
N CYS A 92 5.80 -13.52 3.50
CA CYS A 92 6.13 -12.13 3.77
C CYS A 92 6.66 -11.43 2.53
N ALA A 93 6.64 -10.10 2.56
CA ALA A 93 7.15 -9.25 1.50
C ALA A 93 8.14 -8.23 2.04
N ARG A 94 9.11 -7.85 1.20
CA ARG A 94 10.09 -6.81 1.48
C ARG A 94 10.21 -5.88 0.28
N LEU A 95 10.32 -4.60 0.53
CA LEU A 95 10.50 -3.59 -0.48
C LEU A 95 11.88 -2.97 -0.36
N TYR A 96 12.62 -2.97 -1.44
CA TYR A 96 13.98 -2.43 -1.49
C TYR A 96 14.10 -1.31 -2.53
N GLU A 97 15.05 -0.41 -2.31
CA GLU A 97 15.53 0.57 -3.29
C GLU A 97 17.05 0.66 -3.20
N GLY A 98 17.75 0.50 -4.32
CA GLY A 98 19.21 0.50 -4.36
C GLY A 98 19.85 -0.54 -3.43
N GLY A 99 19.20 -1.67 -3.18
CA GLY A 99 19.66 -2.71 -2.27
C GLY A 99 19.38 -2.44 -0.77
N ARG A 100 18.81 -1.28 -0.44
CA ARG A 100 18.43 -0.94 0.93
C ARG A 100 16.98 -1.35 1.19
N LEU A 101 16.73 -2.07 2.29
CA LEU A 101 15.36 -2.36 2.75
C LEU A 101 14.66 -1.05 3.14
N LEU A 102 13.52 -0.79 2.53
CA LEU A 102 12.67 0.36 2.81
C LEU A 102 11.56 0.02 3.78
N ASP A 103 10.90 -1.12 3.55
CA ASP A 103 9.74 -1.57 4.30
C ASP A 103 9.58 -3.08 4.19
N ASP A 104 8.84 -3.68 5.12
CA ASP A 104 8.49 -5.10 5.10
C ASP A 104 7.06 -5.31 5.58
N HIS A 105 6.48 -6.44 5.22
CA HIS A 105 5.09 -6.74 5.52
C HIS A 105 4.87 -8.25 5.65
N ILE A 106 4.06 -8.64 6.63
CA ILE A 106 3.64 -10.01 6.85
C ILE A 106 2.25 -10.20 6.23
N TYR A 107 2.09 -11.24 5.43
CA TYR A 107 0.81 -11.60 4.86
C TYR A 107 -0.15 -12.11 5.93
N THR A 108 -1.37 -11.58 5.97
CA THR A 108 -2.40 -11.97 6.95
C THR A 108 -3.60 -12.67 6.34
N GLY A 109 -3.71 -12.68 5.02
CA GLY A 109 -4.81 -13.32 4.31
C GLY A 109 -5.18 -12.64 2.99
N PRO A 110 -6.14 -13.19 2.22
CA PRO A 110 -6.47 -12.74 0.86
C PRO A 110 -6.94 -11.29 0.74
N ASP A 111 -7.51 -10.72 1.81
CA ASP A 111 -7.99 -9.33 1.82
C ASP A 111 -6.91 -8.32 2.24
N CYS A 112 -5.70 -8.79 2.51
CA CYS A 112 -4.60 -7.96 2.93
C CYS A 112 -4.15 -7.00 1.80
N VAL A 113 -4.00 -5.73 2.15
CA VAL A 113 -3.43 -4.69 1.27
C VAL A 113 -2.29 -4.03 2.01
N TRP A 114 -1.10 -4.14 1.47
CA TRP A 114 0.04 -3.40 1.98
C TRP A 114 0.10 -2.02 1.37
N GLU A 115 0.02 -0.97 2.19
CA GLU A 115 0.11 0.44 1.77
C GLU A 115 1.45 1.03 2.21
N VAL A 116 2.27 1.41 1.26
CA VAL A 116 3.59 2.04 1.50
C VAL A 116 3.53 3.50 1.08
N GLY A 117 3.68 4.43 2.05
CA GLY A 117 3.74 5.86 1.76
C GLY A 117 5.07 6.24 1.13
N LEU A 118 5.05 6.71 -0.12
CA LEU A 118 6.26 6.98 -0.90
C LEU A 118 6.93 8.30 -0.53
N SER A 119 6.19 9.30 -0.02
CA SER A 119 6.75 10.61 0.32
C SER A 119 7.87 10.54 1.36
N ARG A 120 7.86 9.52 2.23
CA ARG A 120 8.92 9.29 3.23
C ARG A 120 10.27 8.93 2.61
N PHE A 121 10.29 8.50 1.35
CA PHE A 121 11.50 8.18 0.58
C PHE A 121 11.88 9.30 -0.40
N GLY A 122 11.02 10.32 -0.56
CA GLY A 122 11.17 11.43 -1.49
C GLY A 122 10.06 11.45 -2.53
N LYS A 123 9.98 12.56 -3.27
CA LYS A 123 9.00 12.73 -4.37
C LYS A 123 9.60 12.47 -5.76
N GLY A 124 10.83 11.96 -5.81
CA GLY A 124 11.51 11.61 -7.05
C GLY A 124 10.95 10.35 -7.70
N ALA A 125 11.61 9.90 -8.77
CA ALA A 125 11.37 8.57 -9.32
C ALA A 125 11.91 7.51 -8.36
N HIS A 126 11.24 6.37 -8.30
CA HIS A 126 11.63 5.23 -7.46
C HIS A 126 11.81 3.98 -8.31
N GLU A 127 12.95 3.33 -8.16
CA GLU A 127 13.27 2.02 -8.71
C GLU A 127 13.26 1.01 -7.54
N LEU A 128 12.12 0.37 -7.37
CA LEU A 128 11.86 -0.51 -6.23
C LEU A 128 11.98 -1.98 -6.65
N VAL A 129 12.44 -2.81 -5.72
CA VAL A 129 12.40 -4.27 -5.86
C VAL A 129 11.49 -4.81 -4.76
N LEU A 130 10.41 -5.45 -5.16
CA LEU A 130 9.55 -6.22 -4.29
C LEU A 130 10.06 -7.66 -4.25
N GLU A 131 10.38 -8.15 -3.07
CA GLU A 131 10.76 -9.53 -2.80
C GLU A 131 9.72 -10.18 -1.91
N VAL A 132 9.27 -11.39 -2.24
CA VAL A 132 8.35 -12.17 -1.40
C VAL A 132 8.89 -13.56 -1.15
N ASP A 133 8.72 -14.06 0.06
CA ASP A 133 9.01 -15.46 0.42
C ASP A 133 7.75 -16.29 0.24
N ALA A 134 7.87 -17.46 -0.39
CA ALA A 134 6.73 -18.31 -0.67
C ALA A 134 6.08 -18.86 0.62
N LEU A 135 4.75 -18.74 0.70
CA LEU A 135 3.92 -19.38 1.70
C LEU A 135 3.74 -20.87 1.36
N GLY A 136 4.06 -21.75 2.29
CA GLY A 136 3.81 -23.18 2.18
C GLY A 136 2.47 -23.59 2.77
N GLU A 137 1.80 -24.57 2.15
CA GLU A 137 0.52 -25.08 2.67
C GLU A 137 0.66 -25.74 4.07
N SER A 138 1.85 -26.22 4.39
CA SER A 138 2.19 -26.86 5.67
C SER A 138 2.97 -25.96 6.64
N ASP A 139 3.09 -24.66 6.34
CA ASP A 139 3.83 -23.76 7.22
C ASP A 139 3.04 -23.56 8.54
N GLU A 140 3.74 -23.65 9.67
CA GLU A 140 3.15 -23.48 11.01
C GLU A 140 3.06 -21.98 11.36
N ILE A 141 2.19 -21.25 10.65
CA ILE A 141 1.94 -19.82 10.87
C ILE A 141 0.46 -19.56 11.11
N PHE A 142 0.15 -18.45 11.76
CA PHE A 142 -1.21 -18.00 11.94
C PHE A 142 -1.59 -17.02 10.83
N LEU A 143 -2.70 -17.32 10.12
CA LEU A 143 -3.34 -16.42 9.17
C LEU A 143 -4.80 -16.20 9.57
N GLU A 144 -5.34 -15.02 9.36
CA GLU A 144 -6.77 -14.73 9.55
C GLU A 144 -7.62 -15.57 8.61
N ALA A 145 -7.14 -15.75 7.37
CA ALA A 145 -7.73 -16.63 6.38
C ALA A 145 -6.63 -17.21 5.49
N TRP A 146 -6.71 -18.51 5.21
CA TRP A 146 -5.78 -19.17 4.31
C TRP A 146 -6.15 -18.95 2.85
N PRO A 147 -5.17 -18.65 1.97
CA PRO A 147 -5.41 -18.59 0.53
C PRO A 147 -5.67 -19.99 -0.03
N SER A 148 -6.31 -20.06 -1.21
CA SER A 148 -6.43 -21.32 -1.92
C SER A 148 -5.14 -21.65 -2.66
N PHE A 149 -4.57 -22.82 -2.39
CA PHE A 149 -3.34 -23.30 -3.06
C PHE A 149 -3.60 -23.88 -4.44
N ASN A 150 -4.84 -24.29 -4.78
CA ASN A 150 -5.23 -24.82 -6.09
C ASN A 150 -4.31 -25.95 -6.62
N GLY A 151 -3.74 -26.74 -5.71
CA GLY A 151 -2.83 -27.84 -6.04
C GLY A 151 -1.34 -27.44 -6.11
N GLU A 152 -1.01 -26.19 -5.85
CA GLU A 152 0.36 -25.76 -5.62
C GLU A 152 0.76 -26.05 -4.17
N ASN A 153 2.01 -26.43 -3.90
CA ASN A 153 2.51 -26.66 -2.55
C ASN A 153 3.00 -25.37 -1.88
N ARG A 154 3.26 -24.34 -2.69
CA ARG A 154 3.75 -23.03 -2.24
C ARG A 154 3.19 -21.91 -3.12
N LEU A 155 2.92 -20.78 -2.50
CA LEU A 155 2.42 -19.58 -3.17
C LEU A 155 3.39 -18.41 -2.99
N ALA A 156 3.80 -17.82 -4.11
CA ALA A 156 4.54 -16.56 -4.16
C ALA A 156 4.04 -15.77 -5.37
N ARG A 157 3.01 -14.96 -5.19
CA ARG A 157 2.33 -14.23 -6.27
C ARG A 157 2.21 -12.76 -5.93
N LEU A 158 2.39 -11.93 -6.94
CA LEU A 158 1.99 -10.54 -6.94
C LEU A 158 0.61 -10.44 -7.61
N ASP A 159 -0.41 -10.10 -6.83
CA ASP A 159 -1.79 -10.08 -7.32
C ASP A 159 -2.12 -8.73 -7.98
N SER A 160 -1.67 -7.62 -7.39
CA SER A 160 -1.79 -6.29 -8.01
C SER A 160 -0.87 -5.26 -7.35
N VAL A 161 -0.52 -4.22 -8.12
CA VAL A 161 0.16 -3.01 -7.64
C VAL A 161 -0.59 -1.80 -8.17
N HIS A 162 -0.88 -0.85 -7.29
CA HIS A 162 -1.59 0.39 -7.63
C HIS A 162 -0.98 1.59 -6.93
N LEU A 163 -1.17 2.77 -7.50
CA LEU A 163 -0.87 4.04 -6.85
C LEU A 163 -2.15 4.70 -6.37
N LYS A 164 -2.14 5.20 -5.13
CA LYS A 164 -3.26 5.90 -4.50
C LYS A 164 -2.78 7.22 -3.90
N GLY A 165 -3.31 8.32 -4.40
CA GLY A 165 -3.05 9.63 -3.84
C GLY A 165 -3.90 9.92 -2.59
N ARG A 166 -3.35 10.63 -1.63
CA ARG A 166 -4.07 11.21 -0.48
C ARG A 166 -3.94 12.72 -0.51
N LEU A 167 -5.10 13.39 -0.41
CA LEU A 167 -5.19 14.83 -0.24
C LEU A 167 -5.48 15.14 1.24
N LEU A 168 -4.73 16.05 1.85
CA LEU A 168 -5.00 16.58 3.17
C LEU A 168 -5.60 17.98 3.06
N THR A 169 -6.80 18.16 3.55
CA THR A 169 -7.40 19.48 3.69
C THR A 169 -7.29 19.93 5.15
N ARG A 170 -6.62 21.06 5.38
CA ARG A 170 -6.60 21.70 6.71
C ARG A 170 -7.84 22.57 6.86
N ILE A 171 -8.61 22.27 7.89
CA ILE A 171 -9.73 23.13 8.30
C ILE A 171 -9.18 24.06 9.36
N LEU A 172 -9.03 25.35 9.01
CA LEU A 172 -8.66 26.37 9.97
C LEU A 172 -9.93 26.87 10.65
N GLN A 173 -10.00 26.79 11.98
CA GLN A 173 -10.98 27.52 12.76
C GLN A 173 -10.55 28.99 12.79
N ALA A 174 -11.43 29.87 12.29
CA ALA A 174 -11.27 31.32 12.42
C ALA A 174 -11.57 31.78 13.85
#